data_fc59c96fb25ba14b989764eb3f15e349
#
_entry.id   fc59c96fb25ba14b989764eb3f15e349
#
_cell.length_a   1.000
_cell.length_b   1.000
_cell.length_c   1.000
_cell.angle_alpha   90.00
_cell.angle_beta   90.00
_cell.angle_gamma   90.00
#
_symmetry.space_group_name_H-M   'P 1'
#
loop_
_entity.id
_entity.type
_entity.pdbx_description
1 polymer ?
#
loop_
_entity_poly.entity_id
_entity_poly.type
_entity_poly.pdbx_seq_one_letter_code
_entity_poly.pdbx_strand_id
1 'polypeptide(L)'
;DDDEEREDLQNGEKLTMYCYTSGANITDEYSLYLARDSKEFEVTGLGEYATKTTTLNSEQLERFKSNGTDYLNTQFADYSGYGDAKFVGAYVADLKDKSSSSSFHNDLRLVYSYSYSYWGDDVETKYAYVCYKNIIVDSDGTIPFTPDTYYDDYGTGYSSVDDALKRYDVERFNVTKLS
;
A
#
# COMPACT_ATOMS: atom_id res chain seq x y z
N ASP A 1 22.54 18.33 -19.28
CA ASP A 1 21.40 18.90 -18.54
C ASP A 1 20.63 17.72 -18.05
N ASP A 2 20.90 17.34 -16.81
CA ASP A 2 20.23 16.22 -16.17
C ASP A 2 18.85 16.73 -15.73
N ASP A 3 17.83 16.48 -16.54
CA ASP A 3 16.45 16.46 -16.07
C ASP A 3 16.33 15.23 -15.15
N GLU A 4 16.78 15.36 -13.92
CA GLU A 4 16.49 14.36 -12.88
C GLU A 4 14.98 14.39 -12.63
N GLU A 5 14.26 13.45 -13.25
CA GLU A 5 12.90 13.15 -12.87
C GLU A 5 12.91 12.68 -11.41
N ARG A 6 12.40 13.52 -10.51
CA ARG A 6 12.24 13.16 -9.11
C ARG A 6 10.93 12.40 -8.93
N GLU A 7 11.03 11.13 -8.64
CA GLU A 7 9.89 10.23 -8.41
C GLU A 7 9.44 10.16 -6.93
N ASP A 8 10.19 10.83 -6.02
CA ASP A 8 10.05 10.68 -4.57
C ASP A 8 9.49 11.93 -3.86
N LEU A 9 8.71 12.75 -4.57
CA LEU A 9 8.13 13.97 -4.02
C LEU A 9 7.13 13.68 -2.89
N GLN A 10 7.16 14.55 -1.86
CA GLN A 10 6.26 14.46 -0.71
C GLN A 10 5.51 15.77 -0.49
N ASN A 11 4.29 15.68 0.07
CA ASN A 11 3.54 16.86 0.46
C ASN A 11 4.33 17.74 1.45
N GLY A 12 4.31 19.06 1.23
CA GLY A 12 5.08 20.04 2.01
C GLY A 12 6.52 20.24 1.55
N GLU A 13 6.99 19.45 0.57
CA GLU A 13 8.31 19.67 -0.01
C GLU A 13 8.32 20.93 -0.87
N LYS A 14 9.44 21.65 -0.87
CA LYS A 14 9.62 22.87 -1.65
C LYS A 14 10.50 22.60 -2.87
N LEU A 15 9.95 22.88 -4.03
CA LEU A 15 10.64 22.80 -5.31
C LEU A 15 10.94 24.20 -5.82
N THR A 16 12.18 24.43 -6.25
CA THR A 16 12.56 25.70 -6.88
C THR A 16 12.75 25.47 -8.37
N MET A 17 11.89 26.08 -9.18
CA MET A 17 12.05 26.11 -10.62
C MET A 17 12.91 27.31 -10.98
N TYR A 18 13.95 27.10 -11.77
CA TYR A 18 14.84 28.15 -12.29
C TYR A 18 14.54 28.40 -13.76
N CYS A 19 14.47 29.65 -14.15
CA CYS A 19 14.40 30.04 -15.56
C CYS A 19 15.78 30.46 -16.05
N TYR A 20 16.30 29.76 -17.03
CA TYR A 20 17.55 30.13 -17.67
C TYR A 20 17.28 30.62 -19.08
N THR A 21 17.90 31.72 -19.46
CA THR A 21 17.93 32.17 -20.86
C THR A 21 19.18 31.62 -21.52
N SER A 22 19.06 30.59 -22.33
CA SER A 22 20.21 30.04 -23.06
C SER A 22 20.54 30.91 -24.28
N GLY A 23 21.57 31.75 -24.16
CA GLY A 23 22.33 32.30 -25.26
C GLY A 23 21.73 33.43 -26.09
N ALA A 24 20.43 33.69 -26.06
CA ALA A 24 19.83 34.88 -26.65
C ALA A 24 19.50 35.88 -25.54
N ASN A 25 19.92 37.10 -25.69
CA ASN A 25 19.56 38.16 -24.76
C ASN A 25 18.13 38.58 -25.02
N ILE A 26 17.17 37.80 -24.47
CA ILE A 26 15.70 38.04 -24.64
C ILE A 26 15.40 39.50 -24.27
N THR A 27 16.15 40.06 -23.33
CA THR A 27 16.07 41.44 -22.91
C THR A 27 16.35 42.41 -24.04
N ASP A 28 17.37 42.14 -24.86
CA ASP A 28 17.82 43.05 -25.92
C ASP A 28 16.94 42.97 -27.16
N GLU A 29 16.46 41.77 -27.47
CA GLU A 29 15.69 41.52 -28.70
C GLU A 29 14.18 41.87 -28.54
N TYR A 30 13.62 41.61 -27.35
CA TYR A 30 12.18 41.79 -27.12
C TYR A 30 11.82 42.79 -26.00
N SER A 31 12.84 43.45 -25.42
CA SER A 31 12.65 44.38 -24.28
C SER A 31 11.90 43.75 -23.10
N LEU A 32 12.09 42.43 -22.90
CA LEU A 32 11.48 41.68 -21.84
C LEU A 32 12.44 41.46 -20.68
N TYR A 33 11.98 41.69 -19.48
CA TYR A 33 12.76 41.45 -18.27
C TYR A 33 12.16 40.25 -17.54
N LEU A 34 13.02 39.30 -17.14
CA LEU A 34 12.62 38.30 -16.16
C LEU A 34 12.41 39.00 -14.82
N ALA A 35 11.16 39.06 -14.37
CA ALA A 35 10.82 39.60 -13.08
C ALA A 35 11.41 38.76 -11.92
N ARG A 36 11.66 37.48 -12.19
CA ARG A 36 12.32 36.51 -11.29
C ARG A 36 13.06 35.49 -12.13
N ASP A 37 14.23 35.09 -11.67
CA ASP A 37 15.03 33.99 -12.22
C ASP A 37 14.61 32.63 -11.66
N SER A 38 13.86 32.64 -10.55
CA SER A 38 13.39 31.41 -9.90
C SER A 38 12.02 31.61 -9.26
N LYS A 39 11.32 30.49 -9.06
CA LYS A 39 10.06 30.45 -8.33
C LYS A 39 10.00 29.19 -7.48
N GLU A 40 9.67 29.36 -6.20
CA GLU A 40 9.41 28.26 -5.26
C GLU A 40 7.96 27.84 -5.35
N PHE A 41 7.76 26.52 -5.36
CA PHE A 41 6.46 25.86 -5.29
C PHE A 41 6.47 24.90 -4.11
N GLU A 42 5.38 24.86 -3.38
CA GLU A 42 5.15 23.82 -2.38
C GLU A 42 4.37 22.68 -3.03
N VAL A 43 4.88 21.46 -2.86
CA VAL A 43 4.21 20.24 -3.34
C VAL A 43 3.01 19.98 -2.44
N THR A 44 1.82 19.87 -3.05
CA THR A 44 0.58 19.59 -2.33
C THR A 44 -0.33 18.68 -3.16
N GLY A 45 -1.25 18.00 -2.49
CA GLY A 45 -2.27 17.17 -3.16
C GLY A 45 -1.80 15.80 -3.62
N LEU A 46 -0.60 15.38 -3.23
CA LEU A 46 -0.17 14.01 -3.44
C LEU A 46 -0.88 13.08 -2.45
N GLY A 47 -1.14 11.85 -2.90
CA GLY A 47 -1.56 10.78 -2.01
C GLY A 47 -0.46 10.42 -1.00
N GLU A 48 -0.86 9.99 0.18
CA GLU A 48 0.06 9.59 1.24
C GLU A 48 -0.06 8.10 1.52
N TYR A 49 1.05 7.46 1.88
CA TYR A 49 1.02 6.07 2.29
C TYR A 49 0.17 5.91 3.56
N ALA A 50 -0.72 4.91 3.53
CA ALA A 50 -1.53 4.57 4.70
C ALA A 50 -0.64 4.23 5.89
N THR A 51 -0.97 4.80 7.05
CA THR A 51 -0.24 4.64 8.30
C THR A 51 -1.14 4.00 9.36
N LYS A 52 -0.60 3.77 10.55
CA LYS A 52 -1.36 3.29 11.70
C LYS A 52 -2.57 4.16 12.08
N THR A 53 -2.59 5.42 11.65
CA THR A 53 -3.69 6.35 11.90
C THR A 53 -4.74 6.36 10.78
N THR A 54 -4.45 5.71 9.66
CA THR A 54 -5.37 5.64 8.53
C THR A 54 -6.54 4.71 8.86
N THR A 55 -7.76 5.21 8.67
CA THR A 55 -8.99 4.44 8.84
C THR A 55 -9.64 4.22 7.49
N LEU A 56 -9.84 2.95 7.11
CA LEU A 56 -10.65 2.61 5.95
C LEU A 56 -12.12 2.91 6.26
N ASN A 57 -12.82 3.56 5.35
CA ASN A 57 -14.26 3.65 5.46
C ASN A 57 -14.92 2.28 5.16
N SER A 58 -16.20 2.15 5.52
CA SER A 58 -16.90 0.86 5.40
C SER A 58 -16.96 0.33 3.96
N GLU A 59 -17.12 1.21 2.99
CA GLU A 59 -17.18 0.83 1.58
C GLU A 59 -15.84 0.31 1.08
N GLN A 60 -14.75 1.01 1.38
CA GLN A 60 -13.40 0.59 1.06
C GLN A 60 -13.08 -0.77 1.67
N LEU A 61 -13.40 -0.93 2.96
CA LEU A 61 -13.14 -2.19 3.66
C LEU A 61 -13.94 -3.35 3.05
N GLU A 62 -15.22 -3.17 2.71
CA GLU A 62 -16.03 -4.21 2.08
C GLU A 62 -15.51 -4.59 0.69
N ARG A 63 -15.00 -3.63 -0.10
CA ARG A 63 -14.37 -3.92 -1.39
C ARG A 63 -13.13 -4.81 -1.23
N PHE A 64 -12.25 -4.49 -0.29
CA PHE A 64 -11.07 -5.31 -0.01
C PHE A 64 -11.43 -6.69 0.51
N LYS A 65 -12.42 -6.79 1.42
CA LYS A 65 -12.92 -8.07 1.93
C LYS A 65 -13.48 -8.96 0.82
N SER A 66 -14.34 -8.40 -0.03
CA SER A 66 -14.94 -9.16 -1.14
C SER A 66 -13.85 -9.68 -2.06
N ASN A 67 -12.95 -8.83 -2.49
CA ASN A 67 -11.85 -9.20 -3.37
C ASN A 67 -10.96 -10.30 -2.76
N GLY A 68 -10.57 -10.14 -1.49
CA GLY A 68 -9.75 -11.13 -0.80
C GLY A 68 -10.47 -12.46 -0.59
N THR A 69 -11.78 -12.43 -0.29
CA THR A 69 -12.61 -13.64 -0.16
C THR A 69 -12.69 -14.39 -1.48
N ASP A 70 -13.01 -13.69 -2.57
CA ASP A 70 -13.14 -14.27 -3.90
C ASP A 70 -11.81 -14.87 -4.37
N TYR A 71 -10.71 -14.15 -4.10
CA TYR A 71 -9.37 -14.62 -4.39
C TYR A 71 -9.05 -15.93 -3.68
N LEU A 72 -9.21 -15.99 -2.35
CA LEU A 72 -8.91 -17.20 -1.57
C LEU A 72 -9.82 -18.37 -1.94
N ASN A 73 -11.12 -18.15 -2.10
CA ASN A 73 -12.05 -19.19 -2.49
C ASN A 73 -11.73 -19.75 -3.87
N THR A 74 -11.27 -18.93 -4.80
CA THR A 74 -10.78 -19.37 -6.10
C THR A 74 -9.55 -20.27 -5.95
N GLN A 75 -8.59 -19.87 -5.10
CA GLN A 75 -7.40 -20.68 -4.85
C GLN A 75 -7.74 -22.01 -4.15
N PHE A 76 -8.65 -21.99 -3.18
CA PHE A 76 -9.04 -23.18 -2.41
C PHE A 76 -9.86 -24.19 -3.21
N ALA A 77 -10.61 -23.71 -4.21
CA ALA A 77 -11.45 -24.57 -5.05
C ALA A 77 -10.67 -25.67 -5.78
N ASP A 78 -9.39 -25.44 -6.04
CA ASP A 78 -8.52 -26.41 -6.73
C ASP A 78 -8.00 -27.53 -5.80
N TYR A 79 -8.23 -27.41 -4.48
CA TYR A 79 -7.69 -28.33 -3.49
C TYR A 79 -8.79 -28.97 -2.63
N SER A 80 -8.79 -30.30 -2.56
CA SER A 80 -9.67 -31.01 -1.65
C SER A 80 -9.28 -30.78 -0.19
N GLY A 81 -10.27 -30.62 0.67
CA GLY A 81 -10.07 -30.45 2.11
C GLY A 81 -10.05 -29.02 2.60
N TYR A 82 -10.11 -28.04 1.70
CA TYR A 82 -10.24 -26.63 2.06
C TYR A 82 -11.71 -26.22 2.06
N GLY A 83 -12.13 -25.51 3.11
CA GLY A 83 -13.44 -24.87 3.17
C GLY A 83 -13.36 -23.38 2.84
N ASP A 84 -14.52 -22.73 2.76
CA ASP A 84 -14.65 -21.34 2.38
C ASP A 84 -13.89 -20.41 3.35
N ALA A 85 -13.25 -19.39 2.77
CA ALA A 85 -12.59 -18.34 3.51
C ALA A 85 -13.60 -17.41 4.21
N LYS A 86 -13.39 -17.15 5.49
CA LYS A 86 -14.20 -16.25 6.31
C LYS A 86 -13.33 -15.13 6.86
N PHE A 87 -13.72 -13.89 6.60
CA PHE A 87 -12.99 -12.72 7.09
C PHE A 87 -12.91 -12.70 8.62
N VAL A 88 -11.72 -12.39 9.15
CA VAL A 88 -11.44 -12.32 10.59
C VAL A 88 -11.05 -10.90 11.02
N GLY A 89 -10.24 -10.22 10.23
CA GLY A 89 -9.81 -8.87 10.56
C GLY A 89 -8.92 -8.23 9.50
N ALA A 90 -8.87 -6.90 9.53
CA ALA A 90 -8.02 -6.07 8.70
C ALA A 90 -6.92 -5.41 9.55
N TYR A 91 -5.71 -5.39 9.02
CA TYR A 91 -4.51 -4.86 9.69
C TYR A 91 -3.70 -4.04 8.71
N VAL A 92 -3.17 -2.90 9.18
CA VAL A 92 -2.16 -2.14 8.44
C VAL A 92 -0.81 -2.37 9.09
N ALA A 93 0.17 -2.75 8.30
CA ALA A 93 1.57 -2.78 8.65
C ALA A 93 2.26 -1.57 8.01
N ASP A 94 2.72 -0.62 8.84
CA ASP A 94 3.37 0.63 8.44
C ASP A 94 4.86 0.57 8.76
N LEU A 95 5.73 0.85 7.78
CA LEU A 95 7.17 0.80 7.95
C LEU A 95 7.62 1.86 8.96
N LYS A 96 8.42 1.46 9.96
CA LYS A 96 8.93 2.35 11.01
C LYS A 96 9.97 3.34 10.48
N ASP A 97 10.90 2.84 9.68
CA ASP A 97 11.95 3.64 9.06
C ASP A 97 11.60 3.98 7.60
N LYS A 98 11.09 5.16 7.39
CA LYS A 98 10.70 5.68 6.07
C LYS A 98 11.87 6.25 5.27
N SER A 99 13.05 6.34 5.87
CA SER A 99 14.27 6.81 5.18
C SER A 99 14.92 5.72 4.34
N SER A 100 14.51 4.45 4.52
CA SER A 100 15.04 3.37 3.71
C SER A 100 14.49 3.46 2.28
N SER A 101 15.37 3.32 1.29
CA SER A 101 15.04 3.23 -0.14
C SER A 101 14.23 1.96 -0.49
N SER A 102 13.45 1.46 0.44
CA SER A 102 12.61 0.29 0.25
C SER A 102 11.43 0.65 -0.64
N SER A 103 11.24 -0.10 -1.71
CA SER A 103 10.02 -0.04 -2.54
C SER A 103 8.75 -0.49 -1.80
N PHE A 104 8.86 -0.79 -0.51
CA PHE A 104 7.80 -1.31 0.34
C PHE A 104 7.59 -0.41 1.56
N HIS A 105 6.49 0.35 1.58
CA HIS A 105 6.21 1.34 2.61
C HIS A 105 5.15 0.87 3.61
N ASN A 106 4.11 0.24 3.13
CA ASN A 106 3.02 -0.28 3.95
C ASN A 106 2.35 -1.48 3.30
N ASP A 107 1.42 -2.09 4.05
CA ASP A 107 0.68 -3.24 3.63
C ASP A 107 -0.65 -3.29 4.37
N LEU A 108 -1.74 -3.42 3.62
CA LEU A 108 -3.06 -3.74 4.15
C LEU A 108 -3.22 -5.26 4.11
N ARG A 109 -3.35 -5.88 5.26
CA ARG A 109 -3.49 -7.30 5.43
C ARG A 109 -4.89 -7.66 5.90
N LEU A 110 -5.56 -8.48 5.12
CA LEU A 110 -6.84 -9.08 5.47
C LEU A 110 -6.63 -10.52 5.88
N VAL A 111 -6.96 -10.85 7.11
CA VAL A 111 -6.83 -12.21 7.65
C VAL A 111 -8.17 -12.93 7.53
N TYR A 112 -8.10 -14.18 7.09
CA TYR A 112 -9.23 -15.08 6.91
C TYR A 112 -9.00 -16.36 7.68
N SER A 113 -10.08 -16.96 8.20
CA SER A 113 -10.09 -18.34 8.68
C SER A 113 -10.76 -19.23 7.65
N TYR A 114 -10.35 -20.49 7.59
CA TYR A 114 -10.98 -21.53 6.78
C TYR A 114 -10.88 -22.88 7.47
N SER A 115 -11.75 -23.80 7.12
CA SER A 115 -11.65 -25.18 7.58
C SER A 115 -10.68 -25.95 6.68
N TYR A 116 -9.89 -26.82 7.27
CA TYR A 116 -8.95 -27.67 6.57
C TYR A 116 -9.01 -29.10 7.11
N SER A 117 -9.06 -30.09 6.22
CA SER A 117 -8.91 -31.48 6.59
C SER A 117 -7.97 -32.20 5.62
N TYR A 118 -7.07 -33.00 6.16
CA TYR A 118 -6.14 -33.78 5.37
C TYR A 118 -6.64 -35.23 5.31
N TRP A 119 -6.97 -35.72 4.10
CA TRP A 119 -7.39 -37.13 3.83
C TRP A 119 -8.55 -37.66 4.67
N GLY A 120 -9.45 -36.78 5.13
CA GLY A 120 -10.60 -37.20 5.93
C GLY A 120 -10.34 -37.26 7.43
N ASP A 121 -9.22 -36.74 7.88
CA ASP A 121 -8.90 -36.51 9.28
C ASP A 121 -9.78 -35.44 9.92
N ASP A 122 -9.56 -35.16 11.20
CA ASP A 122 -10.27 -34.11 11.92
C ASP A 122 -10.17 -32.76 11.21
N VAL A 123 -11.28 -32.05 11.17
CA VAL A 123 -11.36 -30.71 10.58
C VAL A 123 -10.70 -29.70 11.51
N GLU A 124 -9.66 -29.04 11.02
CA GLU A 124 -8.97 -27.98 11.74
C GLU A 124 -9.37 -26.61 11.22
N THR A 125 -9.29 -25.58 12.07
CA THR A 125 -9.35 -24.20 11.63
C THR A 125 -7.94 -23.70 11.34
N LYS A 126 -7.74 -23.21 10.13
CA LYS A 126 -6.50 -22.58 9.68
C LYS A 126 -6.76 -21.12 9.32
N TYR A 127 -5.67 -20.37 9.19
CA TYR A 127 -5.71 -18.95 8.84
C TYR A 127 -4.85 -18.69 7.61
N ALA A 128 -5.33 -17.78 6.79
CA ALA A 128 -4.61 -17.25 5.64
C ALA A 128 -4.75 -15.73 5.62
N TYR A 129 -3.96 -15.05 4.81
CA TYR A 129 -4.10 -13.62 4.62
C TYR A 129 -3.94 -13.22 3.15
N VAL A 130 -4.57 -12.12 2.79
CA VAL A 130 -4.38 -11.44 1.50
C VAL A 130 -3.78 -10.08 1.79
N CYS A 131 -2.72 -9.72 1.06
CA CYS A 131 -2.01 -8.47 1.22
C CYS A 131 -2.23 -7.55 0.03
N TYR A 132 -2.37 -6.26 0.34
CA TYR A 132 -2.34 -5.17 -0.63
C TYR A 132 -1.20 -4.22 -0.24
N LYS A 133 -0.17 -4.16 -1.10
CA LYS A 133 1.05 -3.39 -0.82
C LYS A 133 0.91 -1.94 -1.24
N ASN A 134 1.67 -1.08 -0.56
CA ASN A 134 1.82 0.33 -0.91
C ASN A 134 0.48 1.05 -1.06
N ILE A 135 -0.40 0.86 -0.08
CA ILE A 135 -1.69 1.55 -0.05
C ILE A 135 -1.47 3.04 0.10
N ILE A 136 -1.93 3.80 -0.87
CA ILE A 136 -1.92 5.26 -0.88
C ILE A 136 -3.33 5.76 -0.60
N VAL A 137 -3.42 6.78 0.25
CA VAL A 137 -4.66 7.52 0.51
C VAL A 137 -4.55 8.84 -0.23
N ASP A 138 -5.43 9.08 -1.19
CA ASP A 138 -5.47 10.32 -1.93
C ASP A 138 -5.90 11.50 -1.06
N SER A 139 -5.66 12.72 -1.53
CA SER A 139 -5.96 13.95 -0.78
C SER A 139 -7.44 14.10 -0.42
N ASP A 140 -8.35 13.43 -1.11
CA ASP A 140 -9.78 13.37 -0.80
C ASP A 140 -10.16 12.23 0.17
N GLY A 141 -9.17 11.46 0.65
CA GLY A 141 -9.35 10.32 1.55
C GLY A 141 -9.75 9.03 0.83
N THR A 142 -9.76 9.01 -0.49
CA THR A 142 -10.00 7.78 -1.25
C THR A 142 -8.75 6.91 -1.31
N ILE A 143 -8.95 5.61 -1.44
CA ILE A 143 -7.87 4.66 -1.69
C ILE A 143 -8.08 4.13 -3.10
N PRO A 144 -7.20 4.48 -4.06
CA PRO A 144 -7.27 3.89 -5.38
C PRO A 144 -7.09 2.39 -5.24
N PHE A 145 -8.03 1.65 -5.82
CA PHE A 145 -7.98 0.20 -5.81
C PHE A 145 -6.94 -0.27 -6.83
N THR A 146 -5.75 -0.58 -6.35
CA THR A 146 -4.76 -1.29 -7.16
C THR A 146 -4.91 -2.80 -6.91
N PRO A 147 -5.14 -3.60 -7.96
CA PRO A 147 -5.37 -5.03 -7.81
C PRO A 147 -4.10 -5.86 -7.57
N ASP A 148 -2.97 -5.24 -7.28
CA ASP A 148 -1.73 -5.95 -6.97
C ASP A 148 -1.87 -6.69 -5.64
N THR A 149 -2.63 -7.77 -5.73
CA THR A 149 -2.86 -8.69 -4.64
C THR A 149 -1.67 -9.63 -4.55
N TYR A 150 -0.91 -9.52 -3.50
CA TYR A 150 0.11 -10.50 -3.19
C TYR A 150 -0.47 -11.50 -2.19
N TYR A 151 -0.43 -12.75 -2.57
CA TYR A 151 -0.76 -13.88 -1.71
C TYR A 151 0.51 -14.63 -1.34
N ASP A 152 0.70 -14.87 -0.05
CA ASP A 152 1.82 -15.63 0.42
C ASP A 152 1.35 -16.91 1.13
N ASP A 153 1.68 -18.03 0.51
CA ASP A 153 1.76 -19.37 1.05
C ASP A 153 0.51 -19.94 1.77
N TYR A 154 -0.41 -20.44 0.98
CA TYR A 154 -1.57 -21.22 1.45
C TYR A 154 -1.25 -22.70 1.71
N GLY A 155 -0.01 -23.15 1.46
CA GLY A 155 0.33 -24.59 1.47
C GLY A 155 0.07 -25.31 2.77
N THR A 156 0.19 -24.65 3.93
CA THR A 156 -0.03 -25.26 5.25
C THR A 156 -0.99 -24.48 6.14
N GLY A 157 -1.29 -23.22 5.81
CA GLY A 157 -2.05 -22.29 6.65
C GLY A 157 -1.39 -22.00 7.99
N TYR A 158 -1.84 -20.92 8.61
CA TYR A 158 -1.36 -20.53 9.94
C TYR A 158 -2.28 -21.13 11.01
N SER A 159 -1.71 -21.41 12.19
CA SER A 159 -2.47 -21.95 13.32
C SER A 159 -3.26 -20.89 14.09
N SER A 160 -2.93 -19.61 13.89
CA SER A 160 -3.60 -18.47 14.56
C SER A 160 -3.46 -17.19 13.74
N VAL A 161 -4.25 -16.18 14.11
CA VAL A 161 -4.12 -14.82 13.58
C VAL A 161 -2.72 -14.25 13.90
N ASP A 162 -2.24 -14.47 15.12
CA ASP A 162 -0.92 -14.00 15.53
C ASP A 162 0.20 -14.60 14.69
N ASP A 163 0.09 -15.88 14.35
CA ASP A 163 1.07 -16.54 13.48
C ASP A 163 1.02 -15.98 12.05
N ALA A 164 -0.17 -15.72 11.52
CA ALA A 164 -0.35 -15.09 10.22
C ALA A 164 0.24 -13.67 10.18
N LEU A 165 0.23 -12.95 11.30
CA LEU A 165 0.78 -11.60 11.42
C LEU A 165 2.28 -11.57 11.76
N LYS A 166 2.82 -12.57 12.44
CA LYS A 166 4.23 -12.65 12.85
C LYS A 166 5.23 -12.72 11.69
N ARG A 167 4.78 -13.13 10.50
CA ARG A 167 5.64 -13.15 9.31
C ARG A 167 6.11 -11.77 8.89
N TYR A 168 5.47 -10.70 9.40
CA TYR A 168 6.05 -9.39 9.37
C TYR A 168 7.13 -9.31 10.42
N ASP A 169 8.25 -8.89 9.97
CA ASP A 169 9.33 -8.43 10.80
C ASP A 169 8.78 -7.28 11.68
N VAL A 170 8.20 -7.64 12.82
CA VAL A 170 7.60 -6.68 13.77
C VAL A 170 8.63 -5.66 14.28
N GLU A 171 9.93 -5.93 14.08
CA GLU A 171 10.98 -4.96 14.33
C GLU A 171 10.95 -3.81 13.32
N ARG A 172 10.55 -4.09 12.09
CA ARG A 172 10.49 -3.12 10.99
C ARG A 172 9.15 -2.41 10.84
N PHE A 173 8.06 -3.02 11.27
CA PHE A 173 6.70 -2.51 11.05
C PHE A 173 5.94 -2.22 12.34
N ASN A 174 5.05 -1.23 12.28
CA ASN A 174 3.98 -1.04 13.23
C ASN A 174 2.71 -1.71 12.67
N VAL A 175 2.21 -2.72 13.34
CA VAL A 175 0.98 -3.42 12.93
C VAL A 175 -0.18 -2.90 13.75
N THR A 176 -1.22 -2.41 13.06
CA THR A 176 -2.44 -1.86 13.69
C THR A 176 -3.66 -2.57 13.14
N LYS A 177 -4.52 -3.07 14.03
CA LYS A 177 -5.83 -3.60 13.65
C LYS A 177 -6.77 -2.47 13.27
N LEU A 178 -7.44 -2.58 12.12
CA LEU A 178 -8.43 -1.62 11.63
C LEU A 178 -9.87 -2.05 11.94
N SER A 179 -10.14 -3.35 11.92
CA SER A 179 -11.47 -3.92 12.22
C SER A 179 -11.36 -5.38 12.67
#